data_bef62f4a0cd580f6c0713b46ecb053c8
#
_entry.id   bef62f4a0cd580f6c0713b46ecb053c8
#
_cell.length_a   1.000
_cell.length_b   1.000
_cell.length_c   1.000
_cell.angle_alpha   90.00
_cell.angle_beta   90.00
_cell.angle_gamma   90.00
#
_symmetry.space_group_name_H-M   'P 1'
#
loop_
_entity.id
_entity.type
_entity.pdbx_description
1 polymer ?
#
loop_
_entity_poly.entity_id
_entity_poly.type
_entity_poly.pdbx_seq_one_letter_code
_entity_poly.pdbx_strand_id
1 'polypeptide(L)'
;MKLTVHGCRGSIPISTPQTVMYGGNTSCYELIFGDYQLIFDTGTGFRNVKLDNLKKTIIFYSHWHHDHIQRLAFNSGIFNSKKNIYISSALNDKKESKSIIHSYFSGFYFPIELTKKLSNLKFIEFDDLKKDFEKDFKIEFLNLNHPGGSVGYSVKNRKNKITILLDNGYDKEQFFDLHKFAGKS
;
A
#
# COMPACT_ATOMS: atom_id res chain seq x y z
N MET A 1 -15.77 8.07 -1.99
CA MET A 1 -14.40 7.54 -2.13
C MET A 1 -13.94 7.75 -3.56
N LYS A 2 -12.67 8.16 -3.76
CA LYS A 2 -12.02 8.27 -5.07
C LYS A 2 -10.82 7.36 -5.09
N LEU A 3 -10.83 6.34 -5.94
CA LEU A 3 -9.69 5.47 -6.20
C LEU A 3 -8.93 5.97 -7.43
N THR A 4 -7.61 6.10 -7.29
CA THR A 4 -6.70 6.42 -8.39
C THR A 4 -5.67 5.30 -8.51
N VAL A 5 -5.51 4.76 -9.71
CA VAL A 5 -4.47 3.77 -10.03
C VAL A 5 -3.26 4.51 -10.57
N HIS A 6 -2.18 4.53 -9.83
CA HIS A 6 -0.91 5.17 -10.21
C HIS A 6 0.06 4.19 -10.88
N GLY A 7 -0.14 2.91 -10.66
CA GLY A 7 0.60 1.81 -11.26
C GLY A 7 -0.07 0.48 -10.99
N CYS A 8 -0.06 -0.40 -11.97
CA CYS A 8 -0.66 -1.74 -11.90
C CYS A 8 0.18 -2.80 -12.63
N ARG A 9 1.43 -2.49 -12.94
CA ARG A 9 2.35 -3.43 -13.58
C ARG A 9 2.97 -4.36 -12.54
N GLY A 10 3.09 -5.64 -12.86
CA GLY A 10 3.84 -6.60 -12.04
C GLY A 10 5.33 -6.64 -12.41
N SER A 11 6.14 -7.08 -11.47
CA SER A 11 7.58 -7.37 -11.55
C SER A 11 8.48 -6.15 -11.76
N ILE A 12 8.47 -5.52 -12.92
CA ILE A 12 9.33 -4.38 -13.25
C ILE A 12 8.58 -3.29 -13.99
N PRO A 13 8.96 -2.01 -13.84
CA PRO A 13 8.38 -0.95 -14.65
C PRO A 13 8.82 -1.08 -16.12
N ILE A 14 7.91 -0.80 -17.03
CA ILE A 14 8.16 -0.89 -18.46
C ILE A 14 7.77 0.43 -19.13
N SER A 15 8.63 0.92 -20.03
CA SER A 15 8.37 2.09 -20.84
C SER A 15 8.47 1.73 -22.33
N THR A 16 7.33 1.39 -22.92
CA THR A 16 7.21 1.04 -24.33
C THR A 16 5.94 1.66 -24.94
N PRO A 17 5.81 1.76 -26.26
CA PRO A 17 4.57 2.23 -26.88
C PRO A 17 3.33 1.44 -26.47
N GLN A 18 3.47 0.17 -26.12
CA GLN A 18 2.38 -0.69 -25.70
C GLN A 18 1.87 -0.37 -24.28
N THR A 19 2.68 0.32 -23.48
CA THR A 19 2.30 0.69 -22.10
C THR A 19 1.68 2.10 -22.00
N VAL A 20 1.44 2.80 -23.12
CA VAL A 20 0.91 4.17 -23.10
C VAL A 20 -0.50 4.22 -22.52
N MET A 21 -1.33 3.21 -22.78
CA MET A 21 -2.75 3.24 -22.38
C MET A 21 -2.94 3.11 -20.86
N TYR A 22 -2.26 2.16 -20.22
CA TYR A 22 -2.41 1.87 -18.78
C TYR A 22 -1.18 2.25 -17.95
N GLY A 23 -0.14 2.75 -18.60
CA GLY A 23 1.15 3.07 -17.98
C GLY A 23 2.02 1.84 -17.75
N GLY A 24 3.27 2.09 -17.40
CA GLY A 24 4.27 1.07 -17.13
C GLY A 24 4.78 1.07 -15.69
N ASN A 25 4.12 1.80 -14.79
CA ASN A 25 4.49 1.85 -13.39
C ASN A 25 3.99 0.61 -12.63
N THR A 26 4.79 0.16 -11.66
CA THR A 26 4.43 -0.93 -10.77
C THR A 26 3.48 -0.48 -9.65
N SER A 27 2.97 -1.43 -8.91
CA SER A 27 1.82 -1.38 -8.01
C SER A 27 1.78 -0.16 -7.08
N CYS A 28 0.76 0.68 -7.27
CA CYS A 28 0.44 1.77 -6.34
C CYS A 28 -0.99 2.25 -6.57
N TYR A 29 -1.81 2.18 -5.53
CA TYR A 29 -3.21 2.59 -5.57
C TYR A 29 -3.47 3.61 -4.46
N GLU A 30 -4.18 4.68 -4.78
CA GLU A 30 -4.52 5.75 -3.84
C GLU A 30 -6.02 5.85 -3.68
N LEU A 31 -6.50 5.79 -2.44
CA LEU A 31 -7.89 5.95 -2.07
C LEU A 31 -8.08 7.18 -1.20
N ILE A 32 -8.79 8.18 -1.71
CA ILE A 32 -9.08 9.43 -0.99
C ILE A 32 -10.55 9.49 -0.60
N PHE A 33 -10.82 9.78 0.67
CA PHE A 33 -12.16 10.10 1.18
C PHE A 33 -12.08 10.81 2.54
N GLY A 34 -12.95 11.77 2.76
CA GLY A 34 -12.92 12.58 3.99
C GLY A 34 -11.52 13.12 4.28
N ASP A 35 -11.05 12.90 5.49
CA ASP A 35 -9.73 13.35 5.97
C ASP A 35 -8.62 12.30 5.78
N TYR A 36 -8.86 11.29 4.94
CA TYR A 36 -7.96 10.17 4.75
C TYR A 36 -7.40 10.10 3.34
N GLN A 37 -6.11 9.78 3.26
CA GLN A 37 -5.38 9.37 2.07
C GLN A 37 -4.77 8.00 2.35
N LEU A 38 -5.39 6.94 1.82
CA LEU A 38 -4.88 5.58 1.94
C LEU A 38 -4.12 5.22 0.67
N ILE A 39 -2.95 4.67 0.83
CA ILE A 39 -2.07 4.26 -0.28
C ILE A 39 -1.81 2.77 -0.11
N PHE A 40 -2.04 2.00 -1.16
CA PHE A 40 -1.76 0.58 -1.20
C PHE A 40 -0.58 0.35 -2.11
N ASP A 41 0.51 -0.11 -1.52
CA ASP A 41 1.84 -0.29 -2.06
C ASP A 41 2.52 1.00 -2.59
N THR A 42 3.84 0.94 -2.65
CA THR A 42 4.71 2.03 -3.10
C THR A 42 5.67 1.58 -4.21
N GLY A 43 5.14 0.84 -5.17
CA GLY A 43 5.84 0.57 -6.42
C GLY A 43 6.13 1.86 -7.19
N THR A 44 6.61 1.78 -8.42
CA THR A 44 7.04 2.98 -9.17
C THR A 44 5.92 3.98 -9.42
N GLY A 45 4.63 3.53 -9.37
CA GLY A 45 3.47 4.42 -9.41
C GLY A 45 3.43 5.45 -8.29
N PHE A 46 4.04 5.17 -7.13
CA PHE A 46 4.08 6.08 -5.98
C PHE A 46 4.73 7.44 -6.30
N ARG A 47 5.54 7.53 -7.36
CA ARG A 47 6.10 8.81 -7.85
C ARG A 47 5.02 9.84 -8.19
N ASN A 48 3.83 9.39 -8.57
CA ASN A 48 2.73 10.25 -9.00
C ASN A 48 1.81 10.66 -7.85
N VAL A 49 1.95 10.03 -6.68
CA VAL A 49 1.15 10.36 -5.50
C VAL A 49 1.63 11.68 -4.91
N LYS A 50 0.70 12.61 -4.75
CA LYS A 50 0.94 13.88 -4.02
C LYS A 50 0.46 13.68 -2.59
N LEU A 51 1.39 13.66 -1.64
CA LEU A 51 1.05 13.54 -0.23
C LEU A 51 0.36 14.81 0.27
N ASP A 52 -0.86 14.65 0.78
CA ASP A 52 -1.71 15.74 1.22
C ASP A 52 -1.45 16.04 2.71
N ASN A 53 -0.81 17.17 2.99
CA ASN A 53 -0.55 17.61 4.37
C ASN A 53 -1.83 17.95 5.17
N LEU A 54 -2.99 18.00 4.56
CA LEU A 54 -4.27 18.21 5.26
C LEU A 54 -4.89 16.89 5.72
N LYS A 55 -4.54 15.78 5.04
CA LYS A 55 -5.11 14.45 5.31
C LYS A 55 -4.23 13.58 6.21
N LYS A 56 -4.84 12.58 6.83
CA LYS A 56 -4.13 11.49 7.52
C LYS A 56 -3.70 10.47 6.45
N THR A 57 -2.40 10.39 6.20
CA THR A 57 -1.82 9.50 5.20
C THR A 57 -1.43 8.17 5.82
N ILE A 58 -1.93 7.07 5.27
CA ILE A 58 -1.58 5.72 5.66
C ILE A 58 -1.16 4.94 4.42
N ILE A 59 -0.01 4.28 4.50
CA ILE A 59 0.50 3.36 3.48
C ILE A 59 0.29 1.94 4.00
N PHE A 60 -0.48 1.14 3.26
CA PHE A 60 -0.68 -0.28 3.49
C PHE A 60 0.14 -1.07 2.49
N TYR A 61 0.92 -2.03 2.96
CA TYR A 61 1.62 -2.96 2.10
C TYR A 61 0.86 -4.27 1.99
N SER A 62 0.61 -4.70 0.75
CA SER A 62 0.05 -6.01 0.44
C SER A 62 1.07 -7.11 0.72
N HIS A 63 2.31 -6.88 0.31
CA HIS A 63 3.47 -7.73 0.55
C HIS A 63 4.77 -6.97 0.24
N TRP A 64 5.93 -7.67 0.30
CA TRP A 64 7.23 -7.01 0.30
C TRP A 64 8.07 -7.26 -0.94
N HIS A 65 7.49 -7.72 -2.05
CA HIS A 65 8.22 -7.83 -3.31
C HIS A 65 8.66 -6.47 -3.81
N HIS A 66 9.77 -6.49 -4.55
CA HIS A 66 10.47 -5.28 -5.00
C HIS A 66 9.54 -4.26 -5.68
N ASP A 67 8.71 -4.72 -6.60
CA ASP A 67 7.79 -3.89 -7.39
C ASP A 67 6.66 -3.25 -6.58
N HIS A 68 6.47 -3.67 -5.32
CA HIS A 68 5.49 -3.09 -4.39
C HIS A 68 6.08 -2.09 -3.41
N ILE A 69 7.42 -2.07 -3.22
CA ILE A 69 8.07 -1.22 -2.20
C ILE A 69 9.09 -0.23 -2.76
N GLN A 70 9.60 -0.44 -3.96
CA GLN A 70 10.82 0.18 -4.49
C GLN A 70 10.81 1.72 -4.54
N ARG A 71 9.64 2.37 -4.55
CA ARG A 71 9.54 3.82 -4.73
C ARG A 71 9.31 4.60 -3.44
N LEU A 72 9.13 3.95 -2.28
CA LEU A 72 8.87 4.64 -1.02
C LEU A 72 9.85 5.82 -0.81
N ALA A 73 11.15 5.56 -0.88
CA ALA A 73 12.18 6.55 -0.64
C ALA A 73 12.44 7.53 -1.81
N PHE A 74 11.74 7.37 -2.94
CA PHE A 74 11.93 8.24 -4.12
C PHE A 74 10.73 9.15 -4.41
N ASN A 75 9.82 9.29 -3.46
CA ASN A 75 8.78 10.31 -3.49
C ASN A 75 9.20 11.46 -2.56
N SER A 76 9.46 12.64 -3.12
CA SER A 76 9.91 13.79 -2.34
C SER A 76 8.91 14.23 -1.27
N GLY A 77 7.63 13.87 -1.44
CA GLY A 77 6.58 14.17 -0.45
C GLY A 77 6.84 13.57 0.91
N ILE A 78 7.47 12.36 1.00
CA ILE A 78 7.75 11.75 2.31
C ILE A 78 8.80 12.54 3.12
N PHE A 79 9.74 13.19 2.44
CA PHE A 79 10.76 14.04 3.09
C PHE A 79 10.21 15.42 3.45
N ASN A 80 9.25 15.92 2.68
CA ASN A 80 8.67 17.25 2.83
C ASN A 80 7.40 17.26 3.69
N SER A 81 6.86 16.08 4.04
CA SER A 81 5.66 15.97 4.86
C SER A 81 5.92 16.50 6.28
N LYS A 82 5.08 17.44 6.71
CA LYS A 82 5.05 17.98 8.07
C LYS A 82 4.23 17.12 9.02
N LYS A 83 3.49 16.14 8.51
CA LYS A 83 2.65 15.21 9.27
C LYS A 83 3.26 13.82 9.30
N ASN A 84 2.85 13.04 10.28
CA ASN A 84 3.17 11.62 10.31
C ASN A 84 2.52 10.90 9.13
N ILE A 85 3.30 10.01 8.52
CA ILE A 85 2.87 9.05 7.51
C ILE A 85 2.89 7.69 8.21
N TYR A 86 1.75 7.05 8.30
CA TYR A 86 1.62 5.75 8.95
C TYR A 86 1.89 4.65 7.95
N ILE A 87 2.62 3.63 8.38
CA ILE A 87 2.93 2.43 7.58
C ILE A 87 2.42 1.22 8.34
N SER A 88 1.69 0.36 7.65
CA SER A 88 1.14 -0.87 8.20
C SER A 88 1.07 -1.96 7.15
N SER A 89 1.07 -3.20 7.60
CA SER A 89 0.72 -4.37 6.80
C SER A 89 -0.09 -5.33 7.66
N ALA A 90 -1.08 -6.01 7.06
CA ALA A 90 -1.77 -7.10 7.73
C ALA A 90 -1.03 -8.44 7.59
N LEU A 91 0.05 -8.48 6.79
CA LEU A 91 0.88 -9.67 6.59
C LEU A 91 1.89 -9.86 7.74
N ASN A 92 2.40 -8.75 8.31
CA ASN A 92 3.48 -8.75 9.29
C ASN A 92 3.24 -7.73 10.39
N ASP A 93 3.82 -7.96 11.56
CA ASP A 93 3.80 -6.99 12.64
C ASP A 93 4.61 -5.72 12.30
N LYS A 94 4.45 -4.68 13.11
CA LYS A 94 5.12 -3.39 12.87
C LYS A 94 6.64 -3.45 12.99
N LYS A 95 7.20 -4.37 13.80
CA LYS A 95 8.66 -4.51 13.97
C LYS A 95 9.26 -5.14 12.74
N GLU A 96 8.63 -6.20 12.25
CA GLU A 96 9.03 -6.89 11.03
C GLU A 96 8.90 -5.97 9.82
N SER A 97 7.75 -5.31 9.66
CA SER A 97 7.51 -4.31 8.60
C SER A 97 8.58 -3.21 8.61
N LYS A 98 8.94 -2.69 9.80
CA LYS A 98 10.00 -1.69 9.95
C LYS A 98 11.37 -2.25 9.58
N SER A 99 11.66 -3.50 9.98
CA SER A 99 12.93 -4.17 9.67
C SER A 99 13.10 -4.39 8.17
N ILE A 100 12.06 -4.81 7.47
CA ILE A 100 12.06 -5.01 6.03
C ILE A 100 12.35 -3.69 5.30
N ILE A 101 11.60 -2.64 5.63
CA ILE A 101 11.81 -1.29 5.03
C ILE A 101 13.20 -0.74 5.37
N HIS A 102 13.69 -0.96 6.60
CA HIS A 102 15.04 -0.57 6.98
C HIS A 102 16.10 -1.28 6.15
N SER A 103 16.00 -2.60 6.03
CA SER A 103 16.95 -3.42 5.27
C SER A 103 16.98 -3.02 3.79
N TYR A 104 15.81 -2.74 3.21
CA TYR A 104 15.69 -2.37 1.81
C TYR A 104 16.22 -0.96 1.53
N PHE A 105 15.99 0.01 2.43
CA PHE A 105 16.40 1.40 2.27
C PHE A 105 17.53 1.78 3.23
N SER A 106 18.61 1.02 3.23
CA SER A 106 19.82 1.30 4.03
C SER A 106 21.04 0.56 3.49
N GLY A 107 22.19 0.79 4.09
CA GLY A 107 23.44 0.07 3.84
C GLY A 107 23.95 0.23 2.40
N PHE A 108 24.28 -0.89 1.76
CA PHE A 108 24.82 -0.90 0.41
C PHE A 108 23.79 -0.59 -0.68
N TYR A 109 22.50 -0.76 -0.38
CA TYR A 109 21.43 -0.62 -1.38
C TYR A 109 20.85 0.78 -1.44
N PHE A 110 21.04 1.60 -0.39
CA PHE A 110 20.44 2.92 -0.31
C PHE A 110 21.35 3.92 0.43
N PRO A 111 21.51 5.17 -0.07
CA PRO A 111 22.52 6.10 0.45
C PRO A 111 22.23 6.65 1.85
N ILE A 112 21.03 6.45 2.36
CA ILE A 112 20.62 6.86 3.72
C ILE A 112 19.88 5.72 4.42
N GLU A 113 19.90 5.73 5.75
CA GLU A 113 19.04 4.86 6.56
C GLU A 113 17.65 5.50 6.70
N LEU A 114 16.74 5.17 5.77
CA LEU A 114 15.45 5.85 5.61
C LEU A 114 14.66 5.92 6.92
N THR A 115 14.54 4.80 7.64
CA THR A 115 13.74 4.68 8.86
C THR A 115 14.34 5.43 10.06
N LYS A 116 15.64 5.74 10.01
CA LYS A 116 16.30 6.60 11.00
C LYS A 116 16.22 8.07 10.60
N LYS A 117 16.33 8.36 9.29
CA LYS A 117 16.30 9.73 8.75
C LYS A 117 14.91 10.37 8.87
N LEU A 118 13.85 9.60 8.65
CA LEU A 118 12.48 10.09 8.61
C LEU A 118 11.71 9.72 9.89
N SER A 119 11.79 10.60 10.89
CA SER A 119 11.07 10.42 12.16
C SER A 119 9.54 10.52 12.01
N ASN A 120 9.04 11.06 10.88
CA ASN A 120 7.63 11.15 10.54
C ASN A 120 7.05 9.85 9.95
N LEU A 121 7.87 8.86 9.59
CA LEU A 121 7.39 7.53 9.25
C LEU A 121 7.07 6.75 10.53
N LYS A 122 5.81 6.40 10.73
CA LYS A 122 5.30 5.71 11.93
C LYS A 122 4.79 4.33 11.55
N PHE A 123 5.51 3.30 11.98
CA PHE A 123 5.06 1.92 11.82
C PHE A 123 4.06 1.58 12.93
N ILE A 124 2.91 1.02 12.55
CA ILE A 124 1.79 0.75 13.45
C ILE A 124 1.18 -0.62 13.12
N GLU A 125 0.70 -1.32 14.15
CA GLU A 125 0.00 -2.59 13.98
C GLU A 125 -1.29 -2.39 13.19
N PHE A 126 -1.61 -3.36 12.32
CA PHE A 126 -2.82 -3.29 11.51
C PHE A 126 -4.08 -3.25 12.38
N ASP A 127 -4.13 -4.08 13.43
CA ASP A 127 -5.29 -4.14 14.33
C ASP A 127 -5.47 -2.86 15.17
N ASP A 128 -4.39 -2.16 15.52
CA ASP A 128 -4.48 -0.87 16.20
C ASP A 128 -5.04 0.21 15.25
N LEU A 129 -4.55 0.25 14.01
CA LEU A 129 -5.12 1.12 12.97
C LEU A 129 -6.60 0.85 12.73
N LYS A 130 -6.99 -0.43 12.64
CA LYS A 130 -8.36 -0.85 12.43
C LYS A 130 -9.29 -0.31 13.51
N LYS A 131 -8.88 -0.38 14.80
CA LYS A 131 -9.64 0.16 15.94
C LYS A 131 -9.74 1.69 15.88
N ASP A 132 -8.64 2.36 15.56
CA ASP A 132 -8.59 3.83 15.48
C ASP A 132 -9.56 4.41 14.44
N PHE A 133 -9.83 3.67 13.35
CA PHE A 133 -10.66 4.13 12.24
C PHE A 133 -12.08 3.59 12.23
N GLU A 134 -12.44 2.69 13.15
CA GLU A 134 -13.73 1.99 13.13
C GLU A 134 -14.95 2.92 13.09
N LYS A 135 -14.82 4.14 13.62
CA LYS A 135 -15.88 5.15 13.61
C LYS A 135 -16.10 5.78 12.23
N ASP A 136 -15.04 5.85 11.43
CA ASP A 136 -15.01 6.55 10.14
C ASP A 136 -15.17 5.60 8.96
N PHE A 137 -14.48 4.46 9.02
CA PHE A 137 -14.55 3.40 8.01
C PHE A 137 -14.07 2.06 8.60
N LYS A 138 -14.45 0.98 7.94
CA LYS A 138 -13.95 -0.36 8.24
C LYS A 138 -12.88 -0.74 7.22
N ILE A 139 -11.78 -1.29 7.70
CA ILE A 139 -10.76 -1.92 6.87
C ILE A 139 -10.61 -3.38 7.28
N GLU A 140 -10.60 -4.26 6.28
CA GLU A 140 -10.45 -5.70 6.44
C GLU A 140 -9.41 -6.21 5.48
N PHE A 141 -8.84 -7.38 5.75
CA PHE A 141 -7.89 -8.03 4.85
C PHE A 141 -8.26 -9.49 4.61
N LEU A 142 -7.73 -10.03 3.52
CA LEU A 142 -7.80 -11.45 3.17
C LEU A 142 -6.40 -11.88 2.71
N ASN A 143 -5.91 -13.01 3.24
CA ASN A 143 -4.69 -13.62 2.75
C ASN A 143 -4.88 -14.11 1.31
N LEU A 144 -3.90 -13.85 0.47
CA LEU A 144 -3.89 -14.22 -0.94
C LEU A 144 -2.87 -15.32 -1.21
N ASN A 145 -3.13 -16.12 -2.22
CA ASN A 145 -2.21 -17.19 -2.66
C ASN A 145 -1.08 -16.58 -3.51
N HIS A 146 0.05 -16.29 -2.89
CA HIS A 146 1.20 -15.69 -3.55
C HIS A 146 2.51 -16.16 -2.87
N PRO A 147 3.58 -16.46 -3.62
CA PRO A 147 4.88 -16.83 -3.05
C PRO A 147 5.39 -15.74 -2.08
N GLY A 148 5.75 -16.13 -0.88
CA GLY A 148 6.16 -15.19 0.18
C GLY A 148 5.01 -14.56 0.97
N GLY A 149 3.75 -14.87 0.60
CA GLY A 149 2.53 -14.30 1.18
C GLY A 149 2.15 -12.96 0.55
N SER A 150 0.86 -12.69 0.51
CA SER A 150 0.27 -11.40 0.12
C SER A 150 -1.07 -11.23 0.80
N VAL A 151 -1.56 -10.00 0.93
CA VAL A 151 -2.88 -9.70 1.46
C VAL A 151 -3.63 -8.72 0.56
N GLY A 152 -4.92 -8.98 0.38
CA GLY A 152 -5.85 -8.02 -0.20
C GLY A 152 -6.54 -7.20 0.89
N TYR A 153 -6.92 -5.97 0.56
CA TYR A 153 -7.60 -5.05 1.49
C TYR A 153 -8.99 -4.68 1.00
N SER A 154 -9.93 -4.56 1.93
CA SER A 154 -11.26 -4.02 1.68
C SER A 154 -11.52 -2.83 2.59
N VAL A 155 -11.87 -1.70 2.01
CA VAL A 155 -12.21 -0.46 2.72
C VAL A 155 -13.68 -0.15 2.49
N LYS A 156 -14.44 -0.04 3.58
CA LYS A 156 -15.89 0.21 3.54
C LYS A 156 -16.25 1.40 4.40
N ASN A 157 -16.94 2.37 3.84
CA ASN A 157 -17.65 3.39 4.58
C ASN A 157 -19.18 3.18 4.46
N ARG A 158 -19.97 4.13 4.97
CA ARG A 158 -21.44 4.02 4.96
C ARG A 158 -22.06 3.81 3.56
N LYS A 159 -21.39 4.29 2.50
CA LYS A 159 -21.97 4.34 1.14
C LYS A 159 -21.26 3.42 0.14
N ASN A 160 -19.97 3.18 0.34
CA ASN A 160 -19.12 2.53 -0.66
C ASN A 160 -18.22 1.50 -0.03
N LYS A 161 -17.93 0.45 -0.77
CA LYS A 161 -16.89 -0.54 -0.50
C LYS A 161 -15.92 -0.57 -1.69
N ILE A 162 -14.64 -0.57 -1.41
CA ILE A 162 -13.58 -0.77 -2.41
C ILE A 162 -12.70 -1.90 -1.91
N THR A 163 -12.49 -2.90 -2.75
CA THR A 163 -11.60 -4.02 -2.47
C THR A 163 -10.44 -3.98 -3.45
N ILE A 164 -9.23 -4.11 -2.93
CA ILE A 164 -7.97 -4.11 -3.68
C ILE A 164 -7.34 -5.47 -3.46
N LEU A 165 -7.35 -6.29 -4.51
CA LEU A 165 -6.71 -7.61 -4.56
C LEU A 165 -5.57 -7.49 -5.57
N LEU A 166 -4.34 -7.64 -5.08
CA LEU A 166 -3.15 -7.49 -5.91
C LEU A 166 -2.61 -8.88 -6.28
N ASP A 167 -1.34 -9.13 -6.02
CA ASP A 167 -0.68 -10.38 -6.43
C ASP A 167 -1.35 -11.59 -5.77
N ASN A 168 -2.03 -12.35 -6.61
CA ASN A 168 -2.75 -13.55 -6.22
C ASN A 168 -2.66 -14.60 -7.32
N GLY A 169 -2.12 -15.77 -7.00
CA GLY A 169 -2.17 -16.95 -7.87
C GLY A 169 -3.58 -17.51 -7.93
N TYR A 170 -3.95 -18.11 -9.08
CA TYR A 170 -5.23 -18.76 -9.19
C TYR A 170 -5.29 -19.97 -8.24
N ASP A 171 -6.31 -19.95 -7.39
CA ASP A 171 -6.65 -21.06 -6.50
C ASP A 171 -8.16 -21.25 -6.51
N LYS A 172 -8.58 -22.44 -6.94
CA LYS A 172 -10.00 -22.78 -7.05
C LYS A 172 -10.68 -22.81 -5.68
N GLU A 173 -9.96 -23.23 -4.63
CA GLU A 173 -10.50 -23.30 -3.28
C GLU A 173 -10.71 -21.89 -2.69
N GLN A 174 -9.83 -20.97 -3.01
CA GLN A 174 -9.92 -19.57 -2.55
C GLN A 174 -10.97 -18.73 -3.31
N PHE A 175 -11.48 -19.22 -4.45
CA PHE A 175 -12.41 -18.45 -5.29
C PHE A 175 -13.64 -17.93 -4.54
N PHE A 176 -14.24 -18.76 -3.69
CA PHE A 176 -15.42 -18.35 -2.91
C PHE A 176 -15.09 -17.29 -1.87
N ASP A 177 -13.95 -17.38 -1.21
CA ASP A 177 -13.50 -16.41 -0.22
C ASP A 177 -13.19 -15.07 -0.88
N LEU A 178 -12.52 -15.07 -2.03
CA LEU A 178 -12.27 -13.87 -2.85
C LEU A 178 -13.58 -13.21 -3.27
N HIS A 179 -14.54 -14.01 -3.79
CA HIS A 179 -15.82 -13.50 -4.22
C HIS A 179 -16.63 -12.90 -3.06
N LYS A 180 -16.67 -13.58 -1.90
CA LYS A 180 -17.33 -13.09 -0.68
C LYS A 180 -16.66 -11.82 -0.16
N PHE A 181 -15.34 -11.80 -0.13
CA PHE A 181 -14.56 -10.65 0.34
C PHE A 181 -14.72 -9.43 -0.58
N ALA A 182 -14.67 -9.62 -1.90
CA ALA A 182 -14.84 -8.56 -2.89
C ALA A 182 -16.31 -8.18 -3.10
N GLY A 183 -17.24 -9.12 -2.88
CA GLY A 183 -18.66 -8.95 -3.19
C GLY A 183 -19.34 -7.82 -2.41
N LYS A 184 -20.55 -7.48 -2.86
CA LYS A 184 -21.41 -6.52 -2.16
C LYS A 184 -21.85 -7.16 -0.84
N SER A 185 -21.63 -6.46 0.22
CA SER A 185 -22.25 -6.72 1.53
C SER A 185 -23.52 -5.92 1.64
#